data_54c578a00d7ba00f5283f694dad5b7ff
#
_entry.id   54c578a00d7ba00f5283f694dad5b7ff
#
_cell.length_a   1.000
_cell.length_b   1.000
_cell.length_c   1.000
_cell.angle_alpha   90.00
_cell.angle_beta   90.00
_cell.angle_gamma   90.00
#
_symmetry.space_group_name_H-M   'P 1'
#
loop_
_entity.id
_entity.type
_entity.pdbx_description
1 polymer ?
#
loop_
_entity_poly.entity_id
_entity_poly.type
_entity_poly.pdbx_seq_one_letter_code
_entity_poly.pdbx_strand_id
1 'polypeptide(L)'
;MNYFSAYFDVIAVAPKGEGWEELQKQQARCIPVKMSRAINPIFDLITLFQLVKLFIKEKPTIVHSHTPKAGLLGMLAAWIARVPIRMHTVTGFPLTTATGIKKQILRFTERLTYACATNVYPNSQKMCDIICSMGIGNPKKMLVIGNGGSNGIDTAFYSRNATQDIKISTFDFTFGFVGRIFYEKGINELVASFIRLQKDYPNIG
;
A
#
# COMPACT_ATOMS: atom_id res chain seq x y z
N MET A 1 -2.04 10.99 9.58
CA MET A 1 -3.14 11.93 9.27
C MET A 1 -3.03 13.25 10.02
N ASN A 2 -2.65 13.24 11.29
CA ASN A 2 -2.55 14.47 12.11
C ASN A 2 -1.76 15.62 11.46
N TYR A 3 -0.66 15.29 10.75
CA TYR A 3 0.09 16.31 10.02
C TYR A 3 -0.75 17.03 8.94
N PHE A 4 -1.52 16.27 8.17
CA PHE A 4 -2.35 16.86 7.11
C PHE A 4 -3.55 17.62 7.65
N SER A 5 -4.08 17.23 8.81
CA SER A 5 -5.24 17.92 9.43
C SER A 5 -4.89 19.34 9.90
N ALA A 6 -3.62 19.68 10.01
CA ALA A 6 -3.18 21.06 10.27
C ALA A 6 -3.35 21.99 9.06
N TYR A 7 -3.46 21.42 7.85
CA TYR A 7 -3.50 22.18 6.59
C TYR A 7 -4.76 21.94 5.77
N PHE A 8 -5.48 20.82 6.00
CA PHE A 8 -6.60 20.36 5.21
C PHE A 8 -7.73 19.81 6.10
N ASP A 9 -8.96 19.90 5.63
CA ASP A 9 -10.08 19.11 6.17
C ASP A 9 -9.94 17.67 5.64
N VAL A 10 -9.44 16.76 6.50
CA VAL A 10 -9.09 15.39 6.12
C VAL A 10 -10.24 14.44 6.37
N ILE A 11 -10.66 13.74 5.33
CA ILE A 11 -11.64 12.66 5.39
C ILE A 11 -10.94 11.33 5.10
N ALA A 12 -10.97 10.42 6.07
CA ALA A 12 -10.48 9.07 5.91
C ALA A 12 -11.61 8.15 5.47
N VAL A 13 -11.44 7.48 4.34
CA VAL A 13 -12.41 6.53 3.78
C VAL A 13 -11.83 5.13 3.78
N ALA A 14 -12.39 4.23 4.58
CA ALA A 14 -11.89 2.87 4.71
C ALA A 14 -13.01 1.90 5.13
N PRO A 15 -12.87 0.58 4.92
CA PRO A 15 -13.79 -0.40 5.50
C PRO A 15 -13.62 -0.45 7.03
N LYS A 16 -14.72 -0.68 7.74
CA LYS A 16 -14.64 -1.02 9.18
C LYS A 16 -13.93 -2.37 9.34
N GLY A 17 -12.93 -2.43 10.21
CA GLY A 17 -12.15 -3.62 10.47
C GLY A 17 -11.05 -3.34 11.47
N GLU A 18 -10.05 -4.19 11.49
CA GLU A 18 -8.85 -4.04 12.31
C GLU A 18 -8.20 -2.67 12.05
N GLY A 19 -7.88 -1.93 13.12
CA GLY A 19 -7.33 -0.58 13.04
C GLY A 19 -8.36 0.55 12.84
N TRP A 20 -9.68 0.26 12.76
CA TRP A 20 -10.70 1.30 12.61
C TRP A 20 -10.75 2.25 13.81
N GLU A 21 -10.63 1.71 15.03
CA GLU A 21 -10.61 2.52 16.25
C GLU A 21 -9.38 3.43 16.33
N GLU A 22 -8.23 2.93 15.87
CA GLU A 22 -7.01 3.73 15.79
C GLU A 22 -7.13 4.84 14.74
N LEU A 23 -7.79 4.55 13.62
CA LEU A 23 -8.09 5.55 12.60
C LEU A 23 -8.98 6.67 13.16
N GLN A 24 -9.98 6.32 13.98
CA GLN A 24 -10.88 7.30 14.60
C GLN A 24 -10.19 8.20 15.65
N LYS A 25 -9.08 7.75 16.23
CA LYS A 25 -8.26 8.58 17.14
C LYS A 25 -7.45 9.65 16.40
N GLN A 26 -7.33 9.54 15.06
CA GLN A 26 -6.66 10.55 14.26
C GLN A 26 -7.55 11.79 14.10
N GLN A 27 -6.92 12.94 13.89
CA GLN A 27 -7.62 14.21 13.63
C GLN A 27 -8.17 14.25 12.19
N ALA A 28 -9.05 13.29 11.87
CA ALA A 28 -9.68 13.18 10.56
C ALA A 28 -11.11 12.65 10.71
N ARG A 29 -12.03 13.14 9.88
CA ARG A 29 -13.38 12.61 9.82
C ARG A 29 -13.36 11.24 9.11
N CYS A 30 -13.81 10.19 9.79
CA CYS A 30 -13.79 8.81 9.28
C CYS A 30 -15.15 8.43 8.69
N ILE A 31 -15.16 8.01 7.42
CA ILE A 31 -16.37 7.55 6.73
C ILE A 31 -16.18 6.08 6.33
N PRO A 32 -17.01 5.17 6.87
CA PRO A 32 -16.92 3.77 6.53
C PRO A 32 -17.51 3.49 5.14
N VAL A 33 -16.77 2.74 4.32
CA VAL A 33 -17.23 2.23 3.03
C VAL A 33 -16.99 0.74 2.98
N LYS A 34 -18.00 -0.04 2.61
CA LYS A 34 -17.85 -1.49 2.48
C LYS A 34 -16.95 -1.81 1.28
N MET A 35 -15.76 -2.33 1.54
CA MET A 35 -14.80 -2.75 0.51
C MET A 35 -14.20 -4.09 0.90
N SER A 36 -14.33 -5.10 0.04
CA SER A 36 -13.72 -6.42 0.21
C SER A 36 -12.33 -6.45 -0.44
N ARG A 37 -11.40 -7.23 0.13
CA ARG A 37 -10.10 -7.52 -0.53
C ARG A 37 -10.25 -8.49 -1.70
N ALA A 38 -11.27 -9.39 -1.65
CA ALA A 38 -11.55 -10.32 -2.74
C ALA A 38 -12.13 -9.59 -3.96
N ILE A 39 -11.84 -10.11 -5.15
CA ILE A 39 -12.40 -9.59 -6.40
C ILE A 39 -13.87 -10.09 -6.48
N ASN A 40 -14.80 -9.16 -6.44
CA ASN A 40 -16.23 -9.43 -6.61
C ASN A 40 -16.85 -8.28 -7.43
N PRO A 41 -17.10 -8.47 -8.73
CA PRO A 41 -17.51 -7.39 -9.62
C PRO A 41 -18.81 -6.69 -9.18
N ILE A 42 -19.80 -7.44 -8.67
CA ILE A 42 -21.06 -6.86 -8.23
C ILE A 42 -20.86 -5.98 -6.99
N PHE A 43 -20.11 -6.50 -6.02
CA PHE A 43 -19.82 -5.77 -4.79
C PHE A 43 -18.91 -4.55 -5.06
N ASP A 44 -17.99 -4.69 -6.01
CA ASP A 44 -17.10 -3.61 -6.43
C ASP A 44 -17.85 -2.49 -7.13
N LEU A 45 -18.88 -2.83 -7.92
CA LEU A 45 -19.77 -1.85 -8.54
C LEU A 45 -20.59 -1.07 -7.50
N ILE A 46 -21.13 -1.77 -6.49
CA ILE A 46 -21.82 -1.11 -5.36
C ILE A 46 -20.88 -0.16 -4.61
N THR A 47 -19.66 -0.61 -4.34
CA THR A 47 -18.62 0.23 -3.70
C THR A 47 -18.29 1.45 -4.55
N LEU A 48 -18.16 1.27 -5.86
CA LEU A 48 -17.93 2.39 -6.79
C LEU A 48 -19.04 3.43 -6.71
N PHE A 49 -20.32 3.01 -6.75
CA PHE A 49 -21.44 3.93 -6.61
C PHE A 49 -21.45 4.66 -5.27
N GLN A 50 -21.12 3.96 -4.18
CA GLN A 50 -21.01 4.58 -2.86
C GLN A 50 -19.92 5.67 -2.83
N LEU A 51 -18.74 5.39 -3.42
CA LEU A 51 -17.64 6.34 -3.51
C LEU A 51 -18.01 7.55 -4.40
N VAL A 52 -18.67 7.32 -5.55
CA VAL A 52 -19.13 8.42 -6.42
C VAL A 52 -20.11 9.33 -5.69
N LYS A 53 -21.12 8.75 -5.02
CA LYS A 53 -22.08 9.54 -4.20
C LYS A 53 -21.37 10.31 -3.10
N LEU A 54 -20.40 9.69 -2.44
CA LEU A 54 -19.60 10.32 -1.39
C LEU A 54 -18.83 11.52 -1.96
N PHE A 55 -18.11 11.35 -3.06
CA PHE A 55 -17.32 12.44 -3.64
C PHE A 55 -18.15 13.57 -4.21
N ILE A 56 -19.34 13.27 -4.76
CA ILE A 56 -20.29 14.32 -5.18
C ILE A 56 -20.81 15.11 -3.99
N LYS A 57 -21.09 14.44 -2.85
CA LYS A 57 -21.57 15.07 -1.61
C LYS A 57 -20.49 15.90 -0.95
N GLU A 58 -19.32 15.33 -0.73
CA GLU A 58 -18.22 15.96 0.03
C GLU A 58 -17.44 16.97 -0.80
N LYS A 59 -17.50 16.88 -2.12
CA LYS A 59 -16.78 17.75 -3.09
C LYS A 59 -15.29 17.93 -2.75
N PRO A 60 -14.54 16.85 -2.55
CA PRO A 60 -13.12 16.96 -2.17
C PRO A 60 -12.33 17.61 -3.30
N THR A 61 -11.37 18.48 -2.94
CA THR A 61 -10.40 19.03 -3.88
C THR A 61 -9.37 17.98 -4.27
N ILE A 62 -9.01 17.12 -3.33
CA ILE A 62 -7.99 16.08 -3.50
C ILE A 62 -8.58 14.73 -3.07
N VAL A 63 -8.40 13.71 -3.90
CA VAL A 63 -8.59 12.30 -3.51
C VAL A 63 -7.26 11.59 -3.65
N HIS A 64 -6.79 10.98 -2.57
CA HIS A 64 -5.57 10.19 -2.54
C HIS A 64 -5.88 8.73 -2.21
N SER A 65 -5.51 7.82 -3.08
CA SER A 65 -5.72 6.38 -2.91
C SER A 65 -4.42 5.60 -2.78
N HIS A 66 -4.51 4.51 -2.04
CA HIS A 66 -3.43 3.55 -1.86
C HIS A 66 -3.96 2.16 -2.17
N THR A 67 -3.09 1.20 -2.44
CA THR A 67 -3.38 -0.20 -2.77
C THR A 67 -4.13 -0.40 -4.10
N PRO A 68 -3.95 -1.53 -4.79
CA PRO A 68 -4.48 -1.73 -6.15
C PRO A 68 -6.01 -1.60 -6.25
N LYS A 69 -6.75 -2.27 -5.36
CA LYS A 69 -8.23 -2.28 -5.45
C LYS A 69 -8.85 -0.94 -5.04
N ALA A 70 -8.39 -0.36 -3.93
CA ALA A 70 -8.86 0.97 -3.51
C ALA A 70 -8.39 2.05 -4.51
N GLY A 71 -7.25 1.84 -5.16
CA GLY A 71 -6.77 2.66 -6.27
C GLY A 71 -7.73 2.68 -7.42
N LEU A 72 -8.10 1.50 -7.94
CA LEU A 72 -9.02 1.38 -9.05
C LEU A 72 -10.37 2.04 -8.76
N LEU A 73 -11.03 1.64 -7.68
CA LEU A 73 -12.37 2.13 -7.35
C LEU A 73 -12.35 3.61 -6.95
N GLY A 74 -11.34 4.04 -6.18
CA GLY A 74 -11.20 5.43 -5.73
C GLY A 74 -10.87 6.39 -6.87
N MET A 75 -9.92 6.03 -7.76
CA MET A 75 -9.57 6.89 -8.89
C MET A 75 -10.67 6.97 -9.93
N LEU A 76 -11.35 5.85 -10.21
CA LEU A 76 -12.49 5.84 -11.13
C LEU A 76 -13.67 6.65 -10.57
N ALA A 77 -14.00 6.48 -9.29
CA ALA A 77 -15.04 7.28 -8.62
C ALA A 77 -14.71 8.77 -8.62
N ALA A 78 -13.47 9.13 -8.32
CA ALA A 78 -13.01 10.50 -8.31
C ALA A 78 -13.00 11.13 -9.72
N TRP A 79 -12.69 10.34 -10.74
CA TRP A 79 -12.79 10.78 -12.13
C TRP A 79 -14.26 11.04 -12.54
N ILE A 80 -15.18 10.13 -12.22
CA ILE A 80 -16.62 10.27 -12.47
C ILE A 80 -17.17 11.51 -11.73
N ALA A 81 -16.80 11.69 -10.46
CA ALA A 81 -17.22 12.83 -9.65
C ALA A 81 -16.49 14.15 -10.00
N ARG A 82 -15.61 14.13 -11.01
CA ARG A 82 -14.82 15.29 -11.48
C ARG A 82 -13.97 15.95 -10.40
N VAL A 83 -13.42 15.13 -9.48
CA VAL A 83 -12.47 15.63 -8.48
C VAL A 83 -11.23 16.19 -9.20
N PRO A 84 -10.77 17.42 -8.90
CA PRO A 84 -9.72 18.05 -9.69
C PRO A 84 -8.35 17.37 -9.52
N ILE A 85 -7.97 16.99 -8.30
CA ILE A 85 -6.68 16.37 -8.00
C ILE A 85 -6.90 14.93 -7.55
N ARG A 86 -6.41 13.99 -8.35
CA ARG A 86 -6.58 12.54 -8.14
C ARG A 86 -5.21 11.88 -8.04
N MET A 87 -4.80 11.55 -6.82
CA MET A 87 -3.48 11.05 -6.48
C MET A 87 -3.54 9.56 -6.18
N HIS A 88 -2.59 8.79 -6.71
CA HIS A 88 -2.48 7.37 -6.43
C HIS A 88 -1.05 6.99 -6.05
N THR A 89 -0.86 6.41 -4.85
CA THR A 89 0.43 5.85 -4.43
C THR A 89 0.47 4.35 -4.72
N VAL A 90 1.46 3.93 -5.50
CA VAL A 90 1.69 2.53 -5.85
C VAL A 90 2.54 1.89 -4.76
N THR A 91 1.88 1.24 -3.78
CA THR A 91 2.54 0.60 -2.63
C THR A 91 2.96 -0.84 -2.90
N GLY A 92 2.44 -1.46 -3.94
CA GLY A 92 2.77 -2.81 -4.39
C GLY A 92 2.35 -3.00 -5.84
N PHE A 93 3.04 -3.88 -6.55
CA PHE A 93 2.83 -4.09 -7.97
C PHE A 93 2.71 -5.60 -8.28
N PRO A 94 1.55 -6.22 -8.01
CA PRO A 94 1.33 -7.65 -8.19
C PRO A 94 1.50 -8.14 -9.63
N LEU A 95 1.51 -7.21 -10.58
CA LEU A 95 1.65 -7.51 -12.01
C LEU A 95 2.99 -8.17 -12.36
N THR A 96 4.03 -7.94 -11.56
CA THR A 96 5.38 -8.52 -11.78
C THR A 96 5.42 -10.03 -11.55
N THR A 97 4.57 -10.54 -10.66
CA THR A 97 4.52 -11.97 -10.31
C THR A 97 3.32 -12.70 -10.92
N ALA A 98 2.36 -11.96 -11.46
CA ALA A 98 1.16 -12.55 -12.05
C ALA A 98 1.43 -13.15 -13.43
N THR A 99 0.73 -14.23 -13.75
CA THR A 99 0.79 -14.94 -15.04
C THR A 99 -0.62 -15.13 -15.64
N GLY A 100 -0.69 -15.50 -16.92
CA GLY A 100 -1.91 -15.87 -17.61
C GLY A 100 -2.98 -14.75 -17.62
N ILE A 101 -4.24 -15.15 -17.52
CA ILE A 101 -5.40 -14.25 -17.55
C ILE A 101 -5.37 -13.24 -16.41
N LYS A 102 -4.91 -13.66 -15.21
CA LYS A 102 -4.77 -12.78 -14.05
C LYS A 102 -3.85 -11.59 -14.36
N LYS A 103 -2.76 -11.82 -15.08
CA LYS A 103 -1.84 -10.75 -15.51
C LYS A 103 -2.54 -9.72 -16.41
N GLN A 104 -3.36 -10.19 -17.35
CA GLN A 104 -4.08 -9.28 -18.26
C GLN A 104 -5.11 -8.42 -17.52
N ILE A 105 -5.86 -9.03 -16.59
CA ILE A 105 -6.82 -8.31 -15.75
C ILE A 105 -6.10 -7.25 -14.91
N LEU A 106 -5.01 -7.61 -14.24
CA LEU A 106 -4.23 -6.67 -13.45
C LEU A 106 -3.63 -5.54 -14.31
N ARG A 107 -3.14 -5.87 -15.50
CA ARG A 107 -2.63 -4.87 -16.44
C ARG A 107 -3.71 -3.85 -16.84
N PHE A 108 -4.91 -4.33 -17.13
CA PHE A 108 -6.05 -3.48 -17.47
C PHE A 108 -6.46 -2.59 -16.30
N THR A 109 -6.60 -3.15 -15.09
CA THR A 109 -7.01 -2.41 -13.90
C THR A 109 -5.99 -1.36 -13.48
N GLU A 110 -4.70 -1.67 -13.53
CA GLU A 110 -3.63 -0.70 -13.26
C GLU A 110 -3.62 0.42 -14.31
N ARG A 111 -3.72 0.08 -15.59
CA ARG A 111 -3.80 1.07 -16.67
C ARG A 111 -4.99 2.02 -16.48
N LEU A 112 -6.16 1.50 -16.11
CA LEU A 112 -7.35 2.30 -15.84
C LEU A 112 -7.16 3.20 -14.62
N THR A 113 -6.58 2.67 -13.54
CA THR A 113 -6.26 3.45 -12.33
C THR A 113 -5.37 4.64 -12.66
N TYR A 114 -4.27 4.41 -13.39
CA TYR A 114 -3.33 5.49 -13.76
C TYR A 114 -3.90 6.45 -14.79
N ALA A 115 -4.78 6.00 -15.67
CA ALA A 115 -5.48 6.87 -16.61
C ALA A 115 -6.41 7.86 -15.86
N CYS A 116 -7.15 7.37 -14.86
CA CYS A 116 -8.04 8.19 -14.05
C CYS A 116 -7.30 9.13 -13.07
N ALA A 117 -6.09 8.77 -12.64
CA ALA A 117 -5.28 9.62 -11.77
C ALA A 117 -4.72 10.85 -12.51
N THR A 118 -4.56 11.98 -11.80
CA THR A 118 -3.79 13.14 -12.27
C THR A 118 -2.31 12.97 -11.97
N ASN A 119 -2.00 12.35 -10.81
CA ASN A 119 -0.65 12.12 -10.33
C ASN A 119 -0.53 10.69 -9.78
N VAL A 120 0.57 10.03 -10.10
CA VAL A 120 0.89 8.67 -9.64
C VAL A 120 2.24 8.69 -8.95
N TYR A 121 2.32 8.11 -7.78
CA TYR A 121 3.53 8.08 -6.95
C TYR A 121 4.02 6.65 -6.74
N PRO A 122 4.89 6.13 -7.62
CA PRO A 122 5.57 4.85 -7.38
C PRO A 122 6.51 4.93 -6.18
N ASN A 123 6.60 3.84 -5.41
CA ASN A 123 7.44 3.77 -4.21
C ASN A 123 8.95 3.77 -4.48
N SER A 124 9.38 3.64 -5.73
CA SER A 124 10.79 3.68 -6.11
C SER A 124 10.96 4.01 -7.59
N GLN A 125 12.14 4.51 -7.96
CA GLN A 125 12.49 4.75 -9.36
C GLN A 125 12.39 3.46 -10.17
N LYS A 126 12.89 2.35 -9.65
CA LYS A 126 12.79 1.04 -10.32
C LYS A 126 11.35 0.63 -10.61
N MET A 127 10.42 0.88 -9.69
CA MET A 127 8.99 0.63 -9.90
C MET A 127 8.42 1.53 -11.00
N CYS A 128 8.79 2.81 -11.01
CA CYS A 128 8.43 3.75 -12.04
C CYS A 128 8.87 3.27 -13.44
N ASP A 129 10.12 2.84 -13.56
CA ASP A 129 10.70 2.34 -14.80
C ASP A 129 10.00 1.06 -15.30
N ILE A 130 9.67 0.13 -14.38
CA ILE A 130 8.92 -1.09 -14.71
C ILE A 130 7.51 -0.74 -15.22
N ILE A 131 6.79 0.15 -14.56
CA ILE A 131 5.43 0.56 -14.97
C ILE A 131 5.47 1.21 -16.35
N CYS A 132 6.43 2.09 -16.59
CA CYS A 132 6.62 2.77 -17.86
C CYS A 132 7.01 1.80 -18.99
N SER A 133 7.94 0.87 -18.74
CA SER A 133 8.36 -0.14 -19.72
C SER A 133 7.24 -1.09 -20.13
N MET A 134 6.29 -1.35 -19.24
CA MET A 134 5.09 -2.13 -19.55
C MET A 134 4.04 -1.36 -20.38
N GLY A 135 4.23 -0.08 -20.63
CA GLY A 135 3.30 0.78 -21.40
C GLY A 135 1.95 1.00 -20.69
N ILE A 136 1.90 0.90 -19.37
CA ILE A 136 0.68 1.10 -18.58
C ILE A 136 0.66 2.43 -17.83
N GLY A 137 1.80 3.08 -17.67
CA GLY A 137 1.94 4.38 -17.02
C GLY A 137 2.32 5.50 -18.01
N ASN A 138 1.90 6.71 -17.71
CA ASN A 138 2.35 7.92 -18.40
C ASN A 138 3.47 8.58 -17.58
N PRO A 139 4.72 8.65 -18.08
CA PRO A 139 5.84 9.24 -17.34
C PRO A 139 5.56 10.70 -16.87
N LYS A 140 4.76 11.46 -17.64
CA LYS A 140 4.42 12.85 -17.27
C LYS A 140 3.54 12.96 -16.01
N LYS A 141 2.86 11.87 -15.62
CA LYS A 141 2.02 11.82 -14.42
C LYS A 141 2.73 11.14 -13.25
N MET A 142 3.92 10.53 -13.46
CA MET A 142 4.63 9.75 -12.47
C MET A 142 5.72 10.57 -11.81
N LEU A 143 5.76 10.53 -10.49
CA LEU A 143 6.76 11.19 -9.68
C LEU A 143 7.12 10.31 -8.49
N VAL A 144 8.39 10.02 -8.32
CA VAL A 144 8.91 9.39 -7.09
C VAL A 144 9.22 10.51 -6.09
N ILE A 145 8.57 10.48 -4.94
CA ILE A 145 8.74 11.50 -3.90
C ILE A 145 10.00 11.16 -3.07
N GLY A 146 10.94 12.11 -2.99
CA GLY A 146 12.21 11.92 -2.29
C GLY A 146 12.99 10.71 -2.83
N ASN A 147 13.43 9.85 -1.95
CA ASN A 147 14.14 8.61 -2.30
C ASN A 147 13.18 7.41 -2.50
N GLY A 148 11.87 7.65 -2.52
CA GLY A 148 10.84 6.60 -2.58
C GLY A 148 10.42 6.13 -1.18
N GLY A 149 9.60 5.06 -1.18
CA GLY A 149 8.97 4.56 0.05
C GLY A 149 7.60 5.19 0.30
N SER A 150 6.71 4.46 0.95
CA SER A 150 5.36 4.95 1.32
C SER A 150 5.25 5.35 2.78
N ASN A 151 6.16 4.85 3.62
CA ASN A 151 6.18 5.08 5.06
C ASN A 151 7.60 5.40 5.50
N GLY A 152 7.75 6.38 6.36
CA GLY A 152 9.01 6.63 7.07
C GLY A 152 9.18 5.64 8.24
N ILE A 153 10.40 5.59 8.75
CA ILE A 153 10.74 4.87 9.99
C ILE A 153 11.15 5.92 11.02
N ASP A 154 10.54 5.87 12.19
CA ASP A 154 10.97 6.67 13.32
C ASP A 154 12.28 6.10 13.89
N THR A 155 13.38 6.66 13.43
CA THR A 155 14.73 6.22 13.82
C THR A 155 15.07 6.54 15.28
N ALA A 156 14.36 7.48 15.91
CA ALA A 156 14.54 7.76 17.34
C ALA A 156 13.85 6.67 18.18
N PHE A 157 12.61 6.30 17.81
CA PHE A 157 11.86 5.24 18.47
C PHE A 157 12.55 3.87 18.32
N TYR A 158 13.08 3.56 17.12
CA TYR A 158 13.76 2.28 16.82
C TYR A 158 15.29 2.36 17.05
N SER A 159 15.79 3.36 17.77
CA SER A 159 17.23 3.45 18.09
C SER A 159 17.62 2.39 19.12
N ARG A 160 18.91 2.00 19.12
CA ARG A 160 19.45 1.08 20.13
C ARG A 160 19.29 1.62 21.57
N ASN A 161 19.33 2.95 21.71
CA ASN A 161 19.19 3.60 23.03
C ASN A 161 17.73 3.60 23.55
N ALA A 162 16.74 3.44 22.66
CA ALA A 162 15.33 3.38 23.03
C ALA A 162 14.87 1.96 23.41
N THR A 163 15.60 0.93 23.01
CA THR A 163 15.34 -0.44 23.37
C THR A 163 16.21 -0.84 24.56
N GLN A 164 15.57 -1.29 25.64
CA GLN A 164 16.31 -1.97 26.71
C GLN A 164 16.97 -3.23 26.12
N ASP A 165 18.20 -3.53 26.52
CA ASP A 165 18.91 -4.75 26.14
C ASP A 165 18.15 -5.98 26.66
N ILE A 166 17.15 -6.41 25.91
CA ILE A 166 16.46 -7.66 26.15
C ILE A 166 17.35 -8.75 25.56
N LYS A 167 18.00 -9.48 26.46
CA LYS A 167 18.77 -10.67 26.06
C LYS A 167 17.77 -11.74 25.57
N ILE A 168 17.56 -11.80 24.27
CA ILE A 168 16.50 -12.61 23.65
C ILE A 168 16.91 -14.10 23.58
N SER A 169 18.22 -14.39 23.59
CA SER A 169 18.71 -15.76 23.42
C SER A 169 20.05 -16.03 24.12
N THR A 170 20.32 -17.33 24.33
CA THR A 170 21.60 -17.85 24.83
C THR A 170 22.57 -18.24 23.72
N PHE A 171 22.18 -18.05 22.46
CA PHE A 171 23.00 -18.34 21.31
C PHE A 171 24.10 -17.28 21.11
N ASP A 172 25.21 -17.65 20.52
CA ASP A 172 26.30 -16.71 20.17
C ASP A 172 25.86 -15.71 19.13
N PHE A 173 24.99 -16.15 18.21
CA PHE A 173 24.38 -15.30 17.21
C PHE A 173 22.93 -15.71 16.96
N THR A 174 22.04 -14.72 16.81
CA THR A 174 20.62 -14.95 16.57
C THR A 174 20.17 -14.23 15.30
N PHE A 175 19.52 -14.97 14.41
CA PHE A 175 18.86 -14.42 13.24
C PHE A 175 17.42 -14.05 13.60
N GLY A 176 17.03 -12.80 13.30
CA GLY A 176 15.66 -12.33 13.47
C GLY A 176 14.91 -12.21 12.16
N PHE A 177 13.71 -12.73 12.07
CA PHE A 177 12.79 -12.48 10.99
C PHE A 177 11.55 -11.75 11.50
N VAL A 178 11.26 -10.59 10.89
CA VAL A 178 10.05 -9.82 11.18
C VAL A 178 9.24 -9.68 9.90
N GLY A 179 8.05 -10.27 9.88
CA GLY A 179 7.19 -10.20 8.70
C GLY A 179 6.04 -11.21 8.75
N ARG A 180 5.17 -11.15 7.75
CA ARG A 180 4.13 -12.18 7.59
C ARG A 180 4.76 -13.49 7.17
N ILE A 181 4.39 -14.60 7.83
CA ILE A 181 4.82 -15.95 7.41
C ILE A 181 4.02 -16.32 6.15
N PHE A 182 4.61 -16.04 5.01
CA PHE A 182 4.01 -16.27 3.70
C PHE A 182 5.09 -16.70 2.71
N TYR A 183 4.74 -17.58 1.76
CA TYR A 183 5.65 -18.09 0.75
C TYR A 183 6.42 -16.96 0.01
N GLU A 184 5.72 -15.89 -0.37
CA GLU A 184 6.29 -14.73 -1.08
C GLU A 184 7.37 -13.97 -0.27
N LYS A 185 7.53 -14.27 1.02
CA LYS A 185 8.54 -13.70 1.92
C LYS A 185 9.82 -14.54 2.03
N GLY A 186 9.91 -15.61 1.27
CA GLY A 186 11.09 -16.45 1.26
C GLY A 186 11.29 -17.28 2.53
N ILE A 187 10.20 -17.63 3.24
CA ILE A 187 10.28 -18.38 4.50
C ILE A 187 10.92 -19.76 4.30
N ASN A 188 10.59 -20.44 3.21
CA ASN A 188 11.15 -21.76 2.92
C ASN A 188 12.66 -21.68 2.68
N GLU A 189 13.10 -20.67 1.94
CA GLU A 189 14.50 -20.39 1.66
C GLU A 189 15.26 -20.00 2.93
N LEU A 190 14.63 -19.18 3.78
CA LEU A 190 15.19 -18.78 5.08
C LEU A 190 15.42 -20.01 5.98
N VAL A 191 14.39 -20.85 6.18
CA VAL A 191 14.48 -22.05 7.01
C VAL A 191 15.49 -23.03 6.44
N ALA A 192 15.49 -23.28 5.14
CA ALA A 192 16.45 -24.18 4.50
C ALA A 192 17.89 -23.68 4.65
N SER A 193 18.12 -22.38 4.52
CA SER A 193 19.44 -21.77 4.70
C SER A 193 19.89 -21.84 6.15
N PHE A 194 18.99 -21.59 7.11
CA PHE A 194 19.30 -21.70 8.53
C PHE A 194 19.68 -23.12 8.94
N ILE A 195 18.92 -24.15 8.51
CA ILE A 195 19.21 -25.56 8.78
C ILE A 195 20.61 -25.96 8.23
N ARG A 196 20.99 -25.44 7.08
CA ARG A 196 22.33 -25.69 6.53
C ARG A 196 23.41 -25.02 7.38
N LEU A 197 23.20 -23.77 7.74
CA LEU A 197 24.15 -23.00 8.54
C LEU A 197 24.35 -23.59 9.94
N GLN A 198 23.29 -24.09 10.57
CA GLN A 198 23.31 -24.69 11.92
C GLN A 198 24.18 -25.96 11.99
N LYS A 199 24.41 -26.66 10.85
CA LYS A 199 25.32 -27.83 10.81
C LYS A 199 26.77 -27.41 11.05
N ASP A 200 27.17 -26.26 10.54
CA ASP A 200 28.53 -25.75 10.64
C ASP A 200 28.73 -24.89 11.90
N TYR A 201 27.62 -24.30 12.39
CA TYR A 201 27.59 -23.40 13.55
C TYR A 201 26.45 -23.80 14.50
N PRO A 202 26.65 -24.80 15.35
CA PRO A 202 25.57 -25.37 16.17
C PRO A 202 25.02 -24.42 17.25
N ASN A 203 25.76 -23.37 17.61
CA ASN A 203 25.35 -22.41 18.64
C ASN A 203 24.73 -21.11 18.06
N ILE A 204 23.91 -21.22 16.99
CA ILE A 204 23.14 -20.14 16.40
C ILE A 204 21.63 -20.40 16.56
N GLY A 205 20.84 -19.32 16.70
CA GLY A 205 19.39 -19.38 16.86
C GLY A 205 18.63 -18.40 15.98
#